data_a5f630bf45702e11bd472a2cb5af3e76
#
_entry.id   a5f630bf45702e11bd472a2cb5af3e76
#
_cell.length_a   1.000
_cell.length_b   1.000
_cell.length_c   1.000
_cell.angle_alpha   90.00
_cell.angle_beta   90.00
_cell.angle_gamma   90.00
#
_symmetry.space_group_name_H-M   'P 1'
#
loop_
_entity.id
_entity.type
_entity.pdbx_description
1 polymer ?
#
loop_
_entity_poly.entity_id
_entity_poly.type
_entity_poly.pdbx_seq_one_letter_code
_entity_poly.pdbx_strand_id
1 'polypeptide(L)'
;MIIKTEKKGNITVYTVEKEFDDAKMEKKLNKFLKPADISKIIDHDADVYTSEGKLLLRFRKDALTDKHINDFYDNIISFAKNTSGNRGSATGSKNKTLATNPRVMSNIFGYFDRWSPAQKVIFKKMGKKPDVSVRECRFNQDHPEKYKKTIPLIKEIDELYAKLTPEQYKLQRKKANETHFKIPNTSFTTVTTNVNYQTSTHTDKGDDDEGFGNLAVIERGNYTGGETCFPQYGIGVDVRNGDILFM
;
A
#
# COMPACT_ATOMS: atom_id res chain seq x y z
N MET A 1 -0.36 -19.69 10.04
CA MET A 1 0.66 -20.78 9.92
C MET A 1 0.59 -21.41 8.53
N ILE A 2 1.73 -21.74 7.91
CA ILE A 2 1.76 -22.47 6.62
C ILE A 2 1.34 -23.91 6.88
N ILE A 3 0.31 -24.37 6.14
CA ILE A 3 -0.21 -25.76 6.24
C ILE A 3 0.12 -26.59 4.99
N LYS A 4 0.41 -25.94 3.86
CA LYS A 4 0.79 -26.63 2.62
C LYS A 4 1.76 -25.77 1.82
N THR A 5 2.71 -26.43 1.16
CA THR A 5 3.66 -25.79 0.23
C THR A 5 3.73 -26.62 -1.04
N GLU A 6 3.58 -25.99 -2.19
CA GLU A 6 3.68 -26.59 -3.51
C GLU A 6 4.55 -25.73 -4.42
N LYS A 7 5.18 -26.33 -5.44
CA LYS A 7 5.87 -25.61 -6.50
C LYS A 7 5.09 -25.69 -7.81
N LYS A 8 4.90 -24.53 -8.47
CA LYS A 8 4.35 -24.41 -9.82
C LYS A 8 5.35 -23.68 -10.70
N GLY A 9 6.22 -24.44 -11.35
CA GLY A 9 7.39 -23.86 -12.04
C GLY A 9 8.32 -23.18 -11.03
N ASN A 10 8.63 -21.91 -11.28
CA ASN A 10 9.48 -21.11 -10.38
C ASN A 10 8.73 -20.47 -9.20
N ILE A 11 7.41 -20.60 -9.16
CA ILE A 11 6.56 -19.98 -8.12
C ILE A 11 6.32 -21.00 -7.00
N THR A 12 6.51 -20.55 -5.76
CA THR A 12 6.09 -21.32 -4.59
C THR A 12 4.67 -20.92 -4.20
N VAL A 13 3.80 -21.90 -4.06
CA VAL A 13 2.43 -21.71 -3.62
C VAL A 13 2.28 -22.16 -2.18
N TYR A 14 1.90 -21.24 -1.32
CA TYR A 14 1.63 -21.50 0.09
C TYR A 14 0.13 -21.50 0.36
N THR A 15 -0.33 -22.46 1.17
CA THR A 15 -1.64 -22.38 1.80
C THR A 15 -1.45 -22.12 3.28
N VAL A 16 -2.20 -21.15 3.82
CA VAL A 16 -2.03 -20.69 5.19
C VAL A 16 -3.33 -20.68 5.97
N GLU A 17 -3.20 -20.90 7.27
CA GLU A 17 -4.28 -20.68 8.24
C GLU A 17 -3.94 -19.53 9.18
N LYS A 18 -4.98 -18.89 9.75
CA LYS A 18 -4.81 -17.86 10.77
C LYS A 18 -4.13 -18.45 12.01
N GLU A 19 -3.05 -17.83 12.46
CA GLU A 19 -2.42 -18.12 13.77
C GLU A 19 -3.12 -17.35 14.88
N PHE A 20 -3.66 -16.18 14.54
CA PHE A 20 -4.40 -15.34 15.46
C PHE A 20 -5.79 -15.07 14.92
N ASP A 21 -6.79 -15.23 15.79
CA ASP A 21 -8.15 -14.78 15.54
C ASP A 21 -8.22 -13.24 15.49
N ASP A 22 -9.34 -12.72 15.03
CA ASP A 22 -9.53 -11.27 14.85
C ASP A 22 -9.46 -10.52 16.18
N ALA A 23 -9.89 -11.12 17.30
CA ALA A 23 -9.82 -10.53 18.63
C ALA A 23 -8.37 -10.39 19.14
N LYS A 24 -7.50 -11.35 18.82
CA LYS A 24 -6.06 -11.26 19.13
C LYS A 24 -5.38 -10.22 18.24
N MET A 25 -5.79 -10.15 16.95
CA MET A 25 -5.25 -9.13 16.02
C MET A 25 -5.65 -7.73 16.43
N GLU A 26 -6.88 -7.51 16.90
CA GLU A 26 -7.32 -6.21 17.40
C GLU A 26 -6.42 -5.68 18.53
N LYS A 27 -5.96 -6.58 19.41
CA LYS A 27 -5.00 -6.23 20.49
C LYS A 27 -3.60 -5.86 19.98
N LYS A 28 -3.25 -6.23 18.75
CA LYS A 28 -1.99 -5.89 18.10
C LYS A 28 -2.07 -4.59 17.29
N LEU A 29 -3.25 -4.09 16.98
CA LEU A 29 -3.42 -2.84 16.24
C LEU A 29 -2.72 -1.66 16.92
N ASN A 30 -2.08 -0.82 16.10
CA ASN A 30 -1.27 0.33 16.52
C ASN A 30 -0.04 -0.03 17.38
N LYS A 31 0.42 -1.28 17.33
CA LYS A 31 1.65 -1.74 18.00
C LYS A 31 2.65 -2.22 16.95
N PHE A 32 3.93 -2.03 17.24
CA PHE A 32 4.98 -2.63 16.42
C PHE A 32 5.04 -4.14 16.63
N LEU A 33 5.28 -4.86 15.55
CA LEU A 33 5.49 -6.30 15.61
C LEU A 33 6.82 -6.64 16.26
N LYS A 34 6.87 -7.79 16.90
CA LYS A 34 8.09 -8.42 17.40
C LYS A 34 8.55 -9.48 16.39
N PRO A 35 9.85 -9.81 16.33
CA PRO A 35 10.34 -10.88 15.45
C PRO A 35 9.59 -12.20 15.62
N ALA A 36 9.18 -12.53 16.87
CA ALA A 36 8.41 -13.74 17.16
C ALA A 36 6.97 -13.75 16.61
N ASP A 37 6.46 -12.60 16.13
CA ASP A 37 5.13 -12.52 15.51
C ASP A 37 5.13 -13.00 14.05
N ILE A 38 6.32 -13.25 13.47
CA ILE A 38 6.51 -13.69 12.10
C ILE A 38 7.35 -14.96 12.10
N SER A 39 6.76 -16.05 11.64
CA SER A 39 7.40 -17.37 11.61
C SER A 39 8.11 -17.69 10.28
N LYS A 40 7.69 -17.00 9.20
CA LYS A 40 8.23 -17.22 7.85
C LYS A 40 8.40 -15.92 7.10
N ILE A 41 9.59 -15.69 6.55
CA ILE A 41 9.86 -14.66 5.55
C ILE A 41 9.86 -15.29 4.16
N ILE A 42 9.15 -14.66 3.22
CA ILE A 42 9.09 -15.02 1.81
C ILE A 42 9.97 -14.01 1.04
N ASP A 43 11.00 -14.50 0.35
CA ASP A 43 12.02 -13.74 -0.36
C ASP A 43 12.15 -14.15 -1.85
N HIS A 44 11.18 -14.89 -2.36
CA HIS A 44 11.12 -15.44 -3.70
C HIS A 44 9.69 -15.37 -4.27
N ASP A 45 9.55 -15.62 -5.58
CA ASP A 45 8.24 -15.62 -6.23
C ASP A 45 7.26 -16.56 -5.54
N ALA A 46 6.15 -15.99 -5.06
CA ALA A 46 5.17 -16.74 -4.29
C ALA A 46 3.74 -16.28 -4.53
N ASP A 47 2.82 -17.24 -4.42
CA ASP A 47 1.39 -17.03 -4.26
C ASP A 47 0.98 -17.61 -2.90
N VAL A 48 0.25 -16.85 -2.12
CA VAL A 48 -0.25 -17.30 -0.81
C VAL A 48 -1.77 -17.30 -0.81
N TYR A 49 -2.34 -18.45 -0.48
CA TYR A 49 -3.78 -18.64 -0.37
C TYR A 49 -4.17 -18.97 1.07
N THR A 50 -5.33 -18.54 1.48
CA THR A 50 -5.95 -19.03 2.74
C THR A 50 -6.36 -20.49 2.59
N SER A 51 -6.61 -21.20 3.70
CA SER A 51 -7.16 -22.55 3.72
C SER A 51 -8.51 -22.68 2.99
N GLU A 52 -9.23 -21.57 2.87
CA GLU A 52 -10.50 -21.46 2.13
C GLU A 52 -10.31 -21.25 0.61
N GLY A 53 -9.03 -21.19 0.15
CA GLY A 53 -8.70 -21.01 -1.27
C GLY A 53 -8.72 -19.54 -1.75
N LYS A 54 -8.89 -18.56 -0.86
CA LYS A 54 -8.83 -17.13 -1.21
C LYS A 54 -7.37 -16.70 -1.37
N LEU A 55 -7.03 -16.03 -2.47
CA LEU A 55 -5.71 -15.41 -2.65
C LEU A 55 -5.52 -14.32 -1.59
N LEU A 56 -4.47 -14.45 -0.77
CA LEU A 56 -4.09 -13.50 0.26
C LEU A 56 -3.09 -12.49 -0.28
N LEU A 57 -2.05 -12.98 -0.97
CA LEU A 57 -1.04 -12.13 -1.60
C LEU A 57 -0.39 -12.84 -2.80
N ARG A 58 0.18 -12.03 -3.68
CA ARG A 58 1.03 -12.48 -4.78
C ARG A 58 2.30 -11.63 -4.85
N PHE A 59 3.43 -12.27 -4.81
CA PHE A 59 4.74 -11.63 -4.79
C PHE A 59 5.58 -12.05 -6.00
N ARG A 60 6.20 -11.07 -6.67
CA ARG A 60 7.12 -11.31 -7.80
C ARG A 60 8.36 -10.46 -7.63
N LYS A 61 9.50 -11.10 -7.77
CA LYS A 61 10.82 -10.46 -7.76
C LYS A 61 11.17 -9.90 -9.13
N ASP A 62 11.96 -8.83 -9.11
CA ASP A 62 12.54 -8.21 -10.31
C ASP A 62 11.52 -7.99 -11.44
N ALA A 63 10.29 -7.63 -11.06
CA ALA A 63 9.16 -7.51 -11.97
C ALA A 63 9.05 -6.12 -12.60
N LEU A 64 9.68 -5.10 -12.01
CA LEU A 64 9.60 -3.70 -12.42
C LEU A 64 10.87 -3.27 -13.18
N THR A 65 10.68 -2.42 -14.17
CA THR A 65 11.76 -1.92 -15.04
C THR A 65 12.62 -0.88 -14.32
N ASP A 66 13.92 -1.07 -14.27
CA ASP A 66 14.89 -0.16 -13.63
C ASP A 66 14.75 1.28 -14.11
N LYS A 67 14.54 1.50 -15.41
CA LYS A 67 14.33 2.84 -15.95
C LYS A 67 13.13 3.53 -15.31
N HIS A 68 12.00 2.83 -15.19
CA HIS A 68 10.78 3.39 -14.59
C HIS A 68 10.97 3.66 -13.09
N ILE A 69 11.66 2.77 -12.38
CA ILE A 69 12.04 2.94 -10.98
C ILE A 69 12.89 4.20 -10.80
N ASN A 70 13.93 4.37 -11.62
CA ASN A 70 14.84 5.51 -11.55
C ASN A 70 14.12 6.83 -11.88
N ASP A 71 13.35 6.85 -12.98
CA ASP A 71 12.56 8.03 -13.37
C ASP A 71 11.55 8.42 -12.28
N PHE A 72 10.89 7.44 -11.66
CA PHE A 72 9.99 7.68 -10.53
C PHE A 72 10.74 8.26 -9.34
N TYR A 73 11.82 7.61 -8.90
CA TYR A 73 12.60 8.04 -7.75
C TYR A 73 13.10 9.46 -7.90
N ASP A 74 13.77 9.78 -9.00
CA ASP A 74 14.39 11.08 -9.24
C ASP A 74 13.37 12.22 -9.24
N ASN A 75 12.14 11.94 -9.64
CA ASN A 75 11.09 12.95 -9.73
C ASN A 75 10.24 13.07 -8.47
N ILE A 76 10.20 12.05 -7.59
CA ILE A 76 9.34 12.05 -6.40
C ILE A 76 10.10 12.28 -5.09
N ILE A 77 11.39 11.93 -5.01
CA ILE A 77 12.09 11.81 -3.72
C ILE A 77 12.12 13.12 -2.90
N SER A 78 12.26 14.26 -3.55
CA SER A 78 12.24 15.55 -2.85
C SER A 78 10.89 15.83 -2.18
N PHE A 79 9.79 15.47 -2.84
CA PHE A 79 8.45 15.56 -2.30
C PHE A 79 8.20 14.49 -1.24
N ALA A 80 8.60 13.24 -1.49
CA ALA A 80 8.40 12.11 -0.59
C ALA A 80 9.09 12.32 0.78
N LYS A 81 10.20 13.06 0.84
CA LYS A 81 10.93 13.39 2.07
C LYS A 81 10.28 14.50 2.92
N ASN A 82 9.21 15.14 2.47
CA ASN A 82 8.48 16.08 3.30
C ASN A 82 7.85 15.36 4.49
N THR A 83 7.98 15.93 5.69
CA THR A 83 7.40 15.32 6.89
C THR A 83 5.90 15.58 6.99
N SER A 84 5.15 14.56 7.41
CA SER A 84 3.71 14.61 7.63
C SER A 84 3.38 14.16 9.06
N GLY A 85 2.37 14.78 9.69
CA GLY A 85 1.82 14.38 10.98
C GLY A 85 0.57 13.49 10.88
N ASN A 86 0.21 13.02 9.68
CA ASN A 86 -1.09 12.39 9.42
C ASN A 86 -1.13 10.88 9.71
N ARG A 87 -0.02 10.25 10.09
CA ARG A 87 0.13 8.79 10.24
C ARG A 87 0.20 8.32 11.70
N GLY A 88 -0.51 8.98 12.62
CA GLY A 88 -0.43 8.67 14.05
C GLY A 88 -0.71 7.22 14.41
N SER A 89 -1.75 6.61 13.84
CA SER A 89 -2.08 5.19 14.10
C SER A 89 -1.02 4.24 13.53
N ALA A 90 -0.56 4.50 12.31
CA ALA A 90 0.44 3.65 11.63
C ALA A 90 1.87 3.81 12.20
N THR A 91 2.08 4.71 13.14
CA THR A 91 3.38 4.95 13.82
C THR A 91 3.38 4.54 15.29
N GLY A 92 2.39 3.77 15.74
CA GLY A 92 2.27 3.33 17.13
C GLY A 92 1.83 4.42 18.12
N SER A 93 1.50 5.63 17.66
CA SER A 93 1.03 6.71 18.52
C SER A 93 -0.39 6.44 19.02
N LYS A 94 -0.58 6.54 20.34
CA LYS A 94 -1.91 6.46 20.96
C LYS A 94 -2.71 7.75 20.78
N ASN A 95 -2.05 8.86 20.54
CA ASN A 95 -2.64 10.18 20.36
C ASN A 95 -2.81 10.52 18.87
N LYS A 96 -4.03 10.86 18.49
CA LYS A 96 -4.39 11.20 17.11
C LYS A 96 -4.27 12.70 16.81
N THR A 97 -3.77 13.50 17.74
CA THR A 97 -3.59 14.94 17.52
C THR A 97 -2.25 15.22 16.85
N LEU A 98 -2.21 16.20 15.97
CA LEU A 98 -1.01 16.56 15.21
C LEU A 98 0.19 16.90 16.11
N ALA A 99 -0.07 17.49 17.28
CA ALA A 99 0.96 17.88 18.24
C ALA A 99 1.71 16.71 18.89
N THR A 100 1.10 15.52 18.91
CA THR A 100 1.63 14.32 19.57
C THR A 100 1.96 13.19 18.61
N ASN A 101 1.59 13.31 17.34
CA ASN A 101 1.92 12.34 16.32
C ASN A 101 3.38 12.48 15.88
N PRO A 102 4.12 11.36 15.75
CA PRO A 102 5.44 11.41 15.14
C PRO A 102 5.36 12.01 13.74
N ARG A 103 6.31 12.86 13.42
CA ARG A 103 6.46 13.40 12.06
C ARG A 103 7.24 12.39 11.22
N VAL A 104 6.59 11.81 10.24
CA VAL A 104 7.18 10.83 9.34
C VAL A 104 7.11 11.31 7.89
N MET A 105 7.99 10.79 7.05
CA MET A 105 7.99 11.08 5.63
C MET A 105 6.98 10.15 4.93
N SER A 106 5.71 10.57 4.95
CA SER A 106 4.60 9.86 4.31
C SER A 106 3.73 10.87 3.57
N ASN A 107 3.70 10.78 2.26
CA ASN A 107 3.04 11.75 1.40
C ASN A 107 2.18 11.05 0.33
N ILE A 108 1.14 11.73 -0.10
CA ILE A 108 0.23 11.26 -1.16
C ILE A 108 0.26 12.19 -2.37
N PHE A 109 0.11 11.61 -3.54
CA PHE A 109 -0.12 12.35 -4.78
C PHE A 109 -1.18 11.65 -5.66
N GLY A 110 -1.62 12.28 -6.73
CA GLY A 110 -2.79 11.87 -7.50
C GLY A 110 -4.01 12.67 -7.08
N TYR A 111 -5.12 12.00 -6.81
CA TYR A 111 -6.41 12.60 -6.42
C TYR A 111 -6.85 12.02 -5.09
N PHE A 112 -7.31 12.87 -4.18
CA PHE A 112 -7.65 12.47 -2.82
C PHE A 112 -8.83 13.27 -2.26
N ASP A 113 -9.36 12.84 -1.12
CA ASP A 113 -10.41 13.57 -0.40
C ASP A 113 -10.05 15.04 -0.18
N ARG A 114 -10.96 15.94 -0.54
CA ARG A 114 -10.83 17.37 -0.28
C ARG A 114 -11.02 17.71 1.19
N TRP A 115 -11.92 16.99 1.85
CA TRP A 115 -12.36 17.30 3.19
C TRP A 115 -11.81 16.29 4.21
N SER A 116 -11.26 16.81 5.29
CA SER A 116 -10.84 15.96 6.41
C SER A 116 -12.03 15.26 7.07
N PRO A 117 -11.84 14.15 7.80
CA PRO A 117 -12.92 13.50 8.53
C PRO A 117 -13.68 14.45 9.46
N ALA A 118 -12.98 15.37 10.13
CA ALA A 118 -13.60 16.37 11.00
C ALA A 118 -14.54 17.33 10.22
N GLN A 119 -14.07 17.80 9.05
CA GLN A 119 -14.90 18.64 8.18
C GLN A 119 -16.14 17.90 7.64
N LYS A 120 -15.98 16.63 7.26
CA LYS A 120 -17.11 15.77 6.84
C LYS A 120 -18.16 15.66 7.95
N VAL A 121 -17.74 15.51 9.22
CA VAL A 121 -18.67 15.50 10.37
C VAL A 121 -19.41 16.83 10.53
N ILE A 122 -18.70 17.96 10.35
CA ILE A 122 -19.31 19.29 10.42
C ILE A 122 -20.37 19.44 9.32
N PHE A 123 -20.05 19.12 8.06
CA PHE A 123 -21.02 19.18 6.96
C PHE A 123 -22.26 18.33 7.23
N LYS A 124 -22.05 17.10 7.75
CA LYS A 124 -23.15 16.21 8.10
C LYS A 124 -24.06 16.83 9.18
N LYS A 125 -23.48 17.44 10.22
CA LYS A 125 -24.24 18.12 11.28
C LYS A 125 -25.01 19.35 10.76
N MET A 126 -24.48 20.02 9.75
CA MET A 126 -25.11 21.17 9.12
C MET A 126 -26.15 20.79 8.05
N GLY A 127 -26.36 19.50 7.80
CA GLY A 127 -27.23 19.04 6.70
C GLY A 127 -26.71 19.43 5.31
N LYS A 128 -25.42 19.74 5.18
CA LYS A 128 -24.81 20.19 3.91
C LYS A 128 -24.00 19.06 3.28
N LYS A 129 -24.12 18.92 1.96
CA LYS A 129 -23.26 18.09 1.14
C LYS A 129 -22.34 19.00 0.33
N PRO A 130 -21.01 18.90 0.45
CA PRO A 130 -20.11 19.72 -0.36
C PRO A 130 -20.21 19.34 -1.84
N ASP A 131 -20.21 20.32 -2.73
CA ASP A 131 -20.32 20.11 -4.18
C ASP A 131 -19.10 19.40 -4.77
N VAL A 132 -17.92 19.61 -4.16
CA VAL A 132 -16.67 18.97 -4.58
C VAL A 132 -16.06 18.23 -3.41
N SER A 133 -15.97 16.92 -3.54
CA SER A 133 -15.42 16.03 -2.50
C SER A 133 -13.99 15.57 -2.79
N VAL A 134 -13.49 15.74 -4.00
CA VAL A 134 -12.15 15.32 -4.45
C VAL A 134 -11.28 16.55 -4.75
N ARG A 135 -10.01 16.44 -4.50
CA ARG A 135 -8.98 17.40 -4.90
C ARG A 135 -7.84 16.72 -5.62
N GLU A 136 -7.25 17.43 -6.54
CA GLU A 136 -5.91 17.09 -7.04
C GLU A 136 -4.88 17.39 -5.95
N CYS A 137 -3.91 16.49 -5.74
CA CYS A 137 -2.86 16.67 -4.75
C CYS A 137 -1.84 17.72 -5.19
N ARG A 138 -1.23 18.40 -4.21
CA ARG A 138 -0.31 19.51 -4.48
C ARG A 138 0.89 19.14 -5.34
N PHE A 139 1.42 17.93 -5.19
CA PHE A 139 2.52 17.49 -6.04
C PHE A 139 2.18 17.55 -7.52
N ASN A 140 0.99 17.13 -7.90
CA ASN A 140 0.54 17.17 -9.30
C ASN A 140 0.42 18.63 -9.80
N GLN A 141 -0.12 19.53 -8.94
CA GLN A 141 -0.34 20.93 -9.27
C GLN A 141 0.96 21.73 -9.34
N ASP A 142 1.80 21.56 -8.30
CA ASP A 142 3.02 22.35 -8.12
C ASP A 142 4.18 21.83 -9.02
N HIS A 143 4.14 20.54 -9.42
CA HIS A 143 5.20 19.88 -10.19
C HIS A 143 4.67 18.99 -11.33
N PRO A 144 3.87 19.53 -12.27
CA PRO A 144 3.20 18.71 -13.29
C PRO A 144 4.16 17.93 -14.18
N GLU A 145 5.33 18.47 -14.49
CA GLU A 145 6.34 17.77 -15.33
C GLU A 145 7.01 16.61 -14.58
N LYS A 146 7.24 16.75 -13.26
CA LYS A 146 7.73 15.65 -12.43
C LYS A 146 6.66 14.58 -12.28
N TYR A 147 5.41 14.98 -12.05
CA TYR A 147 4.27 14.07 -11.98
C TYR A 147 4.15 13.21 -13.24
N LYS A 148 4.24 13.80 -14.42
CA LYS A 148 4.22 13.05 -15.69
C LYS A 148 5.30 11.98 -15.76
N LYS A 149 6.49 12.25 -15.23
CA LYS A 149 7.61 11.29 -15.20
C LYS A 149 7.43 10.17 -14.17
N THR A 150 6.52 10.31 -13.19
CA THR A 150 6.19 9.21 -12.28
C THR A 150 5.19 8.22 -12.87
N ILE A 151 4.40 8.62 -13.86
CA ILE A 151 3.31 7.82 -14.43
C ILE A 151 3.78 6.50 -15.05
N PRO A 152 4.93 6.39 -15.76
CA PRO A 152 5.33 5.13 -16.39
C PRO A 152 5.45 3.96 -15.40
N LEU A 153 6.05 4.15 -14.23
CA LEU A 153 6.12 3.10 -13.20
C LEU A 153 4.73 2.70 -12.69
N ILE A 154 3.85 3.69 -12.45
CA ILE A 154 2.49 3.43 -11.94
C ILE A 154 1.68 2.64 -12.96
N LYS A 155 1.86 2.93 -14.26
CA LYS A 155 1.22 2.17 -15.35
C LYS A 155 1.76 0.75 -15.44
N GLU A 156 3.07 0.55 -15.32
CA GLU A 156 3.67 -0.78 -15.30
C GLU A 156 3.12 -1.62 -14.15
N ILE A 157 2.97 -1.02 -12.96
CA ILE A 157 2.33 -1.67 -11.81
C ILE A 157 0.87 -2.03 -12.13
N ASP A 158 0.09 -1.13 -12.75
CA ASP A 158 -1.31 -1.39 -13.14
C ASP A 158 -1.42 -2.53 -14.17
N GLU A 159 -0.50 -2.59 -15.13
CA GLU A 159 -0.42 -3.67 -16.13
C GLU A 159 -0.07 -5.02 -15.50
N LEU A 160 0.88 -5.03 -14.56
CA LEU A 160 1.21 -6.23 -13.79
C LEU A 160 0.06 -6.67 -12.89
N TYR A 161 -0.65 -5.72 -12.28
CA TYR A 161 -1.85 -5.98 -11.49
C TYR A 161 -2.92 -6.68 -12.35
N ALA A 162 -3.20 -6.13 -13.54
CA ALA A 162 -4.14 -6.74 -14.48
C ALA A 162 -3.74 -8.17 -14.91
N LYS A 163 -2.45 -8.38 -15.13
CA LYS A 163 -1.91 -9.68 -15.59
C LYS A 163 -1.88 -10.73 -14.49
N LEU A 164 -1.46 -10.33 -13.29
CA LEU A 164 -1.14 -11.26 -12.22
C LEU A 164 -2.33 -11.53 -11.28
N THR A 165 -3.24 -10.56 -11.10
CA THR A 165 -4.43 -10.70 -10.24
C THR A 165 -5.69 -10.19 -10.96
N PRO A 166 -6.06 -10.84 -12.10
CA PRO A 166 -7.10 -10.34 -13.00
C PRO A 166 -8.48 -10.21 -12.35
N GLU A 167 -8.81 -11.06 -11.40
CA GLU A 167 -10.11 -11.05 -10.69
C GLU A 167 -10.26 -9.73 -9.88
N GLN A 168 -9.29 -9.45 -9.00
CA GLN A 168 -9.25 -8.26 -8.16
C GLN A 168 -9.11 -6.98 -9.01
N TYR A 169 -8.23 -7.04 -10.03
CA TYR A 169 -8.06 -5.94 -10.96
C TYR A 169 -9.36 -5.55 -11.66
N LYS A 170 -10.12 -6.54 -12.15
CA LYS A 170 -11.37 -6.29 -12.87
C LYS A 170 -12.37 -5.53 -12.01
N LEU A 171 -12.49 -5.89 -10.73
CA LEU A 171 -13.40 -5.23 -9.79
C LEU A 171 -12.96 -3.80 -9.52
N GLN A 172 -11.70 -3.61 -9.14
CA GLN A 172 -11.13 -2.28 -8.87
C GLN A 172 -11.15 -1.39 -10.12
N ARG A 173 -10.82 -1.93 -11.30
CA ARG A 173 -10.85 -1.18 -12.56
C ARG A 173 -12.25 -0.73 -12.94
N LYS A 174 -13.27 -1.55 -12.71
CA LYS A 174 -14.67 -1.19 -12.92
C LYS A 174 -15.02 0.03 -12.07
N LYS A 175 -14.70 0.00 -10.78
CA LYS A 175 -14.94 1.09 -9.84
C LYS A 175 -14.14 2.35 -10.20
N ALA A 176 -12.86 2.20 -10.55
CA ALA A 176 -12.02 3.31 -11.00
C ALA A 176 -12.55 4.00 -12.26
N ASN A 177 -13.30 3.31 -13.11
CA ASN A 177 -13.90 3.88 -14.31
C ASN A 177 -15.17 4.71 -14.04
N GLU A 178 -15.71 4.69 -12.82
CA GLU A 178 -16.82 5.55 -12.40
C GLU A 178 -16.39 7.00 -12.18
N THR A 179 -15.09 7.27 -12.16
CA THR A 179 -14.53 8.61 -11.97
C THR A 179 -13.40 8.91 -12.97
N HIS A 180 -13.24 10.20 -13.30
CA HIS A 180 -12.05 10.70 -14.01
C HIS A 180 -10.96 11.19 -13.05
N PHE A 181 -11.23 11.26 -11.76
CA PHE A 181 -10.24 11.62 -10.75
C PHE A 181 -9.32 10.43 -10.43
N LYS A 182 -8.53 10.01 -11.41
CA LYS A 182 -7.56 8.92 -11.30
C LYS A 182 -6.29 9.22 -12.08
N ILE A 183 -5.22 8.52 -11.73
CA ILE A 183 -3.95 8.61 -12.45
C ILE A 183 -4.17 8.09 -13.89
N PRO A 184 -3.71 8.84 -14.89
CA PRO A 184 -4.05 8.56 -16.29
C PRO A 184 -3.77 7.11 -16.71
N ASN A 185 -4.79 6.49 -17.29
CA ASN A 185 -4.75 5.12 -17.82
C ASN A 185 -4.50 4.01 -16.79
N THR A 186 -4.74 4.27 -15.51
CA THR A 186 -4.61 3.28 -14.43
C THR A 186 -5.91 3.04 -13.68
N SER A 187 -5.94 2.06 -12.77
CA SER A 187 -7.00 1.83 -11.80
C SER A 187 -6.78 2.57 -10.46
N PHE A 188 -5.75 3.42 -10.38
CA PHE A 188 -5.38 4.10 -9.15
C PHE A 188 -5.82 5.55 -9.14
N THR A 189 -6.35 6.00 -8.02
CA THR A 189 -6.65 7.42 -7.78
C THR A 189 -5.49 8.13 -7.07
N THR A 190 -4.77 7.39 -6.22
CA THR A 190 -3.76 7.94 -5.31
C THR A 190 -2.57 6.99 -5.23
N VAL A 191 -1.39 7.56 -5.08
CA VAL A 191 -0.18 6.84 -4.66
C VAL A 191 0.33 7.42 -3.35
N THR A 192 0.65 6.54 -2.41
CA THR A 192 1.29 6.90 -1.15
C THR A 192 2.78 6.59 -1.23
N THR A 193 3.61 7.55 -0.86
CA THR A 193 5.05 7.35 -0.69
C THR A 193 5.40 7.37 0.79
N ASN A 194 6.13 6.35 1.23
CA ASN A 194 6.63 6.20 2.60
C ASN A 194 8.15 6.09 2.56
N VAL A 195 8.86 6.91 3.35
CA VAL A 195 10.32 6.95 3.32
C VAL A 195 10.89 6.67 4.71
N ASN A 196 11.64 5.57 4.80
CA ASN A 196 12.51 5.25 5.94
C ASN A 196 11.82 5.31 7.32
N TYR A 197 10.65 4.70 7.48
CA TYR A 197 10.07 4.50 8.80
C TYR A 197 9.32 3.17 8.90
N GLN A 198 9.31 2.61 10.11
CA GLN A 198 8.56 1.40 10.41
C GLN A 198 7.10 1.75 10.69
N THR A 199 6.19 1.02 10.07
CA THR A 199 4.76 1.10 10.40
C THR A 199 4.39 0.16 11.53
N SER A 200 3.45 0.55 12.38
CA SER A 200 2.80 -0.36 13.31
C SER A 200 1.71 -1.17 12.58
N THR A 201 1.25 -2.24 13.21
CA THR A 201 0.13 -3.04 12.70
C THR A 201 -1.11 -2.17 12.52
N HIS A 202 -1.65 -2.11 11.32
CA HIS A 202 -2.84 -1.32 10.97
C HIS A 202 -3.61 -1.98 9.83
N THR A 203 -4.79 -1.50 9.57
CA THR A 203 -5.55 -1.74 8.35
C THR A 203 -5.64 -0.43 7.58
N ASP A 204 -5.40 -0.47 6.28
CA ASP A 204 -5.60 0.70 5.44
C ASP A 204 -7.10 1.03 5.35
N LYS A 205 -7.41 2.31 5.49
CA LYS A 205 -8.80 2.80 5.48
C LYS A 205 -9.04 3.60 4.22
N GLY A 206 -10.05 3.19 3.47
CA GLY A 206 -10.45 3.89 2.26
C GLY A 206 -9.92 3.27 0.97
N ASP A 207 -9.22 2.16 1.08
CA ASP A 207 -8.93 1.31 -0.08
C ASP A 207 -10.20 0.58 -0.54
N ASP A 208 -10.16 0.07 -1.75
CA ASP A 208 -11.26 -0.72 -2.29
C ASP A 208 -11.30 -2.10 -1.63
N ASP A 209 -12.45 -2.46 -1.05
CA ASP A 209 -12.60 -3.73 -0.32
C ASP A 209 -12.49 -4.98 -1.23
N GLU A 210 -12.67 -4.81 -2.54
CA GLU A 210 -12.63 -5.89 -3.53
C GLU A 210 -11.31 -5.94 -4.30
N GLY A 211 -10.51 -4.85 -4.23
CA GLY A 211 -9.21 -4.74 -4.88
C GLY A 211 -8.06 -5.26 -4.01
N PHE A 212 -6.85 -5.13 -4.55
CA PHE A 212 -5.61 -5.37 -3.82
C PHE A 212 -4.80 -4.09 -3.68
N GLY A 213 -4.18 -3.91 -2.53
CA GLY A 213 -3.07 -3.00 -2.36
C GLY A 213 -1.89 -3.45 -3.24
N ASN A 214 -1.21 -2.47 -3.85
CA ASN A 214 -0.06 -2.72 -4.71
C ASN A 214 1.16 -2.03 -4.10
N LEU A 215 2.16 -2.80 -3.68
CA LEU A 215 3.33 -2.29 -2.97
C LEU A 215 4.60 -2.59 -3.77
N ALA A 216 5.36 -1.52 -4.05
CA ALA A 216 6.69 -1.58 -4.64
C ALA A 216 7.70 -0.89 -3.73
N VAL A 217 8.93 -1.38 -3.70
CA VAL A 217 10.02 -0.81 -2.91
C VAL A 217 11.10 -0.27 -3.84
N ILE A 218 11.62 0.92 -3.53
CA ILE A 218 12.74 1.54 -4.21
C ILE A 218 13.87 1.72 -3.20
N GLU A 219 14.99 1.06 -3.43
CA GLU A 219 16.15 1.11 -2.55
C GLU A 219 17.24 2.03 -3.09
N ARG A 220 17.83 2.79 -2.17
CA ARG A 220 19.05 3.56 -2.41
C ARG A 220 19.91 3.47 -1.15
N GLY A 221 20.88 2.55 -1.17
CA GLY A 221 21.73 2.22 -0.03
C GLY A 221 21.40 0.84 0.56
N ASN A 222 21.99 0.53 1.70
CA ASN A 222 21.81 -0.76 2.37
C ASN A 222 20.99 -0.60 3.64
N TYR A 223 20.08 -1.51 3.88
CA TYR A 223 19.30 -1.62 5.12
C TYR A 223 18.94 -3.08 5.40
N THR A 224 18.47 -3.34 6.61
CA THR A 224 17.95 -4.64 7.05
C THR A 224 16.53 -4.46 7.59
N GLY A 225 15.71 -5.52 7.50
CA GLY A 225 14.31 -5.43 7.88
C GLY A 225 13.46 -4.75 6.79
N GLY A 226 12.30 -4.24 7.17
CA GLY A 226 11.38 -3.56 6.25
C GLY A 226 10.42 -4.51 5.55
N GLU A 227 10.34 -5.75 6.00
CA GLU A 227 9.41 -6.75 5.46
C GLU A 227 7.96 -6.30 5.64
N THR A 228 7.14 -6.54 4.62
CA THR A 228 5.69 -6.37 4.72
C THR A 228 5.09 -7.58 5.42
N CYS A 229 4.51 -7.36 6.61
CA CYS A 229 4.14 -8.44 7.51
C CYS A 229 2.63 -8.65 7.60
N PHE A 230 2.24 -9.91 7.56
CA PHE A 230 0.87 -10.40 7.76
C PHE A 230 0.80 -11.22 9.06
N PRO A 231 0.79 -10.55 10.22
CA PRO A 231 0.97 -11.23 11.51
C PRO A 231 -0.16 -12.21 11.82
N GLN A 232 -1.34 -12.02 11.27
CA GLN A 232 -2.47 -12.94 11.42
C GLN A 232 -2.14 -14.36 10.89
N TYR A 233 -1.22 -14.44 9.94
CA TYR A 233 -0.78 -15.70 9.30
C TYR A 233 0.67 -16.06 9.61
N GLY A 234 1.37 -15.24 10.39
CA GLY A 234 2.77 -15.44 10.73
C GLY A 234 3.74 -15.26 9.56
N ILE A 235 3.36 -14.49 8.52
CA ILE A 235 4.14 -14.33 7.29
C ILE A 235 4.67 -12.92 7.18
N GLY A 236 5.93 -12.78 6.73
CA GLY A 236 6.52 -11.56 6.20
C GLY A 236 6.96 -11.76 4.75
N VAL A 237 6.97 -10.70 3.95
CA VAL A 237 7.47 -10.68 2.58
C VAL A 237 8.60 -9.66 2.48
N ASP A 238 9.77 -10.13 2.06
CA ASP A 238 10.96 -9.29 1.87
C ASP A 238 10.92 -8.66 0.48
N VAL A 239 10.17 -7.56 0.37
CA VAL A 239 10.02 -6.80 -0.88
C VAL A 239 11.22 -5.87 -1.06
N ARG A 240 11.95 -6.04 -2.14
CA ARG A 240 13.17 -5.28 -2.46
C ARG A 240 13.01 -4.46 -3.74
N ASN A 241 14.06 -3.71 -4.11
CA ASN A 241 14.06 -2.89 -5.32
C ASN A 241 13.71 -3.72 -6.56
N GLY A 242 12.73 -3.27 -7.32
CA GLY A 242 12.26 -3.97 -8.51
C GLY A 242 11.17 -5.01 -8.28
N ASP A 243 10.90 -5.36 -7.03
CA ASP A 243 9.87 -6.33 -6.68
C ASP A 243 8.48 -5.69 -6.65
N ILE A 244 7.44 -6.53 -6.77
CA ILE A 244 6.04 -6.12 -6.62
C ILE A 244 5.26 -7.10 -5.74
N LEU A 245 4.48 -6.56 -4.83
CA LEU A 245 3.57 -7.29 -3.95
C LEU A 245 2.14 -6.80 -4.14
N PHE A 246 1.24 -7.71 -4.45
CA PHE A 246 -0.22 -7.53 -4.47
C PHE A 246 -0.83 -8.22 -3.24
N MET A 247 -1.68 -7.50 -2.46
CA MET A 247 -2.18 -7.98 -1.17
C MET A 247 -3.54 -7.38 -0.79
#